data_2524f2acf2b52cfbaf2f0e946ac82925
#
_entry.id   2524f2acf2b52cfbaf2f0e946ac82925
#
_cell.length_a   1.000
_cell.length_b   1.000
_cell.length_c   1.000
_cell.angle_alpha   90.00
_cell.angle_beta   90.00
_cell.angle_gamma   90.00
#
_symmetry.space_group_name_H-M   'P 1'
#
loop_
_entity.id
_entity.type
_entity.pdbx_description
1 polymer ?
#
loop_
_entity_poly.entity_id
_entity_poly.type
_entity_poly.pdbx_seq_one_letter_code
_entity_poly.pdbx_strand_id
1 'polypeptide(L)'
;MKENVQSNDIEDVDSINLKQYFSIQEVSSQLDLSPSLLRYWEGEFPMLQPRKNRKGNRMYTRKDMDMLAQIKYLLKERKFTIKGALAHLTANGSQIPTTISLKERLMQIREGLLDLKKTLDQETP
;
A
#
# COMPACT_ATOMS: atom_id res chain seq x y z
N MET A 1 -21.00 5.48 -33.06
CA MET A 1 -20.23 6.60 -32.54
C MET A 1 -20.33 6.73 -31.05
N LYS A 2 -21.52 6.62 -30.49
CA LYS A 2 -21.68 6.68 -29.02
C LYS A 2 -21.10 5.48 -28.30
N GLU A 3 -21.05 4.32 -28.94
CA GLU A 3 -20.50 3.11 -28.40
C GLU A 3 -18.96 3.18 -28.22
N ASN A 4 -18.30 3.90 -29.13
CA ASN A 4 -16.84 4.04 -29.05
C ASN A 4 -16.40 4.88 -27.86
N VAL A 5 -17.20 5.86 -27.44
CA VAL A 5 -16.89 6.71 -26.30
C VAL A 5 -16.99 5.90 -25.00
N GLN A 6 -18.01 5.04 -24.89
CA GLN A 6 -18.18 4.19 -23.72
C GLN A 6 -17.09 3.12 -23.60
N SER A 7 -16.67 2.57 -24.74
CA SER A 7 -15.57 1.61 -24.78
C SER A 7 -14.27 2.23 -24.32
N ASN A 8 -14.00 3.45 -24.74
CA ASN A 8 -12.79 4.16 -24.33
C ASN A 8 -12.78 4.47 -22.83
N ASP A 9 -13.93 4.86 -22.30
CA ASP A 9 -14.05 5.13 -20.87
C ASP A 9 -13.79 3.88 -20.03
N ILE A 10 -14.30 2.74 -20.47
CA ILE A 10 -14.10 1.45 -19.80
C ILE A 10 -12.63 1.02 -19.89
N GLU A 11 -12.02 1.20 -21.07
CA GLU A 11 -10.60 0.87 -21.26
C GLU A 11 -9.71 1.74 -20.38
N ASP A 12 -10.03 3.01 -20.24
CA ASP A 12 -9.26 3.92 -19.39
C ASP A 12 -9.34 3.53 -17.92
N VAL A 13 -10.53 3.17 -17.45
CA VAL A 13 -10.72 2.72 -16.06
C VAL A 13 -9.98 1.41 -15.82
N ASP A 14 -10.07 0.47 -16.74
CA ASP A 14 -9.37 -0.80 -16.64
C ASP A 14 -7.87 -0.62 -16.69
N SER A 15 -7.37 0.27 -17.55
CA SER A 15 -5.94 0.53 -17.64
C SER A 15 -5.39 1.19 -16.37
N ILE A 16 -6.16 2.04 -15.71
CA ILE A 16 -5.79 2.62 -14.43
C ILE A 16 -5.71 1.54 -13.34
N ASN A 17 -6.69 0.64 -13.31
CA ASN A 17 -6.74 -0.43 -12.33
C ASN A 17 -5.73 -1.54 -12.60
N LEU A 18 -5.37 -1.75 -13.85
CA LEU A 18 -4.47 -2.82 -14.27
C LEU A 18 -3.04 -2.33 -14.50
N LYS A 19 -2.74 -1.07 -14.20
CA LYS A 19 -1.38 -0.57 -14.35
C LYS A 19 -0.42 -1.36 -13.47
N GLN A 20 0.55 -2.00 -14.10
CA GLN A 20 1.47 -2.91 -13.43
C GLN A 20 2.71 -2.21 -12.86
N TYR A 21 3.11 -1.09 -13.48
CA TYR A 21 4.33 -0.39 -13.11
C TYR A 21 4.07 1.09 -12.90
N PHE A 22 4.74 1.63 -11.89
CA PHE A 22 4.65 3.04 -11.54
C PHE A 22 6.05 3.62 -11.49
N SER A 23 6.22 4.84 -12.01
CA SER A 23 7.50 5.55 -11.90
C SER A 23 7.70 6.04 -10.47
N ILE A 24 8.95 6.38 -10.14
CA ILE A 24 9.26 6.95 -8.82
C ILE A 24 8.48 8.25 -8.58
N GLN A 25 8.25 9.03 -9.61
CA GLN A 25 7.46 10.27 -9.50
C GLN A 25 6.01 9.99 -9.22
N GLU A 26 5.42 8.99 -9.85
CA GLU A 26 4.05 8.60 -9.60
C GLU A 26 3.88 8.08 -8.17
N VAL A 27 4.80 7.24 -7.71
CA VAL A 27 4.80 6.72 -6.35
C VAL A 27 4.96 7.86 -5.34
N SER A 28 5.89 8.77 -5.61
CA SER A 28 6.13 9.95 -4.78
C SER A 28 4.86 10.78 -4.61
N SER A 29 4.15 11.02 -5.71
CA SER A 29 2.90 11.80 -5.69
C SER A 29 1.79 11.07 -4.95
N GLN A 30 1.62 9.78 -5.20
CA GLN A 30 0.52 9.02 -4.60
C GLN A 30 0.69 8.79 -3.11
N LEU A 31 1.92 8.55 -2.67
CA LEU A 31 2.22 8.27 -1.27
C LEU A 31 2.69 9.49 -0.47
N ASP A 32 2.84 10.63 -1.14
CA ASP A 32 3.36 11.85 -0.53
C ASP A 32 4.71 11.63 0.14
N LEU A 33 5.63 11.02 -0.60
CA LEU A 33 6.98 10.73 -0.16
C LEU A 33 7.98 11.30 -1.17
N SER A 34 9.09 11.86 -0.70
CA SER A 34 10.10 12.38 -1.61
C SER A 34 10.81 11.23 -2.35
N PRO A 35 11.25 11.45 -3.60
CA PRO A 35 12.02 10.44 -4.31
C PRO A 35 13.30 10.02 -3.57
N SER A 36 13.94 10.95 -2.90
CA SER A 36 15.14 10.66 -2.09
C SER A 36 14.84 9.69 -0.96
N LEU A 37 13.70 9.87 -0.29
CA LEU A 37 13.27 8.99 0.78
C LEU A 37 12.95 7.58 0.24
N LEU A 38 12.31 7.51 -0.92
CA LEU A 38 12.02 6.23 -1.56
C LEU A 38 13.29 5.46 -1.89
N ARG A 39 14.31 6.14 -2.42
CA ARG A 39 15.62 5.52 -2.69
C ARG A 39 16.31 5.06 -1.43
N TYR A 40 16.22 5.84 -0.37
CA TYR A 40 16.79 5.49 0.93
C TYR A 40 16.13 4.23 1.49
N TRP A 41 14.80 4.17 1.45
CA TRP A 41 14.06 3.00 1.92
C TRP A 41 14.35 1.76 1.09
N GLU A 42 14.56 1.92 -0.20
CA GLU A 42 14.95 0.81 -1.08
C GLU A 42 16.24 0.15 -0.59
N GLY A 43 17.20 0.95 -0.12
CA GLY A 43 18.43 0.43 0.45
C GLY A 43 18.25 -0.22 1.82
N GLU A 44 17.32 0.29 2.63
CA GLU A 44 17.10 -0.22 3.98
C GLU A 44 16.16 -1.43 4.04
N PHE A 45 15.26 -1.57 3.06
CA PHE A 45 14.29 -2.64 3.03
C PHE A 45 14.56 -3.57 1.84
N PRO A 46 15.20 -4.74 2.08
CA PRO A 46 15.57 -5.64 0.98
C PRO A 46 14.37 -6.22 0.22
N MET A 47 13.17 -6.19 0.83
CA MET A 47 11.97 -6.67 0.18
C MET A 47 11.48 -5.71 -0.91
N LEU A 48 11.97 -4.47 -0.93
CA LEU A 48 11.70 -3.52 -2.00
C LEU A 48 12.71 -3.74 -3.12
N GLN A 49 12.26 -4.30 -4.24
CA GLN A 49 13.12 -4.56 -5.38
C GLN A 49 12.45 -4.04 -6.64
N PRO A 50 12.43 -2.70 -6.82
CA PRO A 50 11.88 -2.13 -8.03
C PRO A 50 12.75 -2.51 -9.23
N ARG A 51 12.10 -2.77 -10.35
CA ARG A 51 12.80 -3.05 -11.60
C ARG A 51 13.26 -1.75 -12.24
N LYS A 52 14.33 -1.82 -13.01
CA LYS A 52 14.78 -0.71 -13.82
C LYS A 52 14.42 -0.96 -15.28
N ASN A 53 13.91 0.07 -15.96
CA ASN A 53 13.63 -0.02 -17.38
C ASN A 53 14.95 0.15 -18.18
N ARG A 54 14.86 0.14 -19.50
CA ARG A 54 16.03 0.29 -20.37
C ARG A 54 16.78 1.60 -20.16
N LYS A 55 16.07 2.64 -19.73
CA LYS A 55 16.64 3.96 -19.45
C LYS A 55 17.26 4.07 -18.07
N GLY A 56 17.19 3.01 -17.25
CA GLY A 56 17.68 3.02 -15.89
C GLY A 56 16.73 3.62 -14.87
N ASN A 57 15.50 3.91 -15.24
CA ASN A 57 14.49 4.46 -14.33
C ASN A 57 13.85 3.34 -13.51
N ARG A 58 13.58 3.64 -12.25
CA ARG A 58 12.91 2.70 -11.34
C ARG A 58 11.44 2.52 -11.72
N MET A 59 11.03 1.25 -11.74
CA MET A 59 9.64 0.88 -12.00
C MET A 59 9.13 0.08 -10.81
N TYR A 60 8.14 0.63 -10.12
CA TYR A 60 7.56 0.01 -8.93
C TYR A 60 6.31 -0.77 -9.30
N THR A 61 6.17 -1.96 -8.74
CA THR A 61 4.97 -2.77 -8.93
C THR A 61 3.91 -2.35 -7.90
N ARG A 62 2.70 -2.85 -8.07
CA ARG A 62 1.63 -2.65 -7.07
C ARG A 62 2.04 -3.22 -5.70
N LYS A 63 2.74 -4.34 -5.68
CA LYS A 63 3.30 -4.92 -4.45
C LYS A 63 4.27 -3.97 -3.77
N ASP A 64 5.14 -3.36 -4.55
CA ASP A 64 6.11 -2.39 -4.02
C ASP A 64 5.39 -1.18 -3.42
N MET A 65 4.33 -0.70 -4.07
CA MET A 65 3.55 0.40 -3.55
C MET A 65 2.85 0.05 -2.25
N ASP A 66 2.28 -1.14 -2.16
CA ASP A 66 1.63 -1.62 -0.93
C ASP A 66 2.65 -1.74 0.20
N MET A 67 3.84 -2.23 -0.10
CA MET A 67 4.94 -2.32 0.86
C MET A 67 5.38 -0.94 1.33
N LEU A 68 5.54 0.00 0.40
CA LEU A 68 5.90 1.37 0.73
C LEU A 68 4.85 2.06 1.60
N ALA A 69 3.58 1.81 1.32
CA ALA A 69 2.49 2.33 2.15
C ALA A 69 2.55 1.78 3.57
N GLN A 70 2.86 0.50 3.73
CA GLN A 70 3.04 -0.13 5.05
C GLN A 70 4.25 0.45 5.78
N ILE A 71 5.36 0.62 5.09
CA ILE A 71 6.57 1.23 5.67
C ILE A 71 6.26 2.64 6.16
N LYS A 72 5.60 3.43 5.32
CA LYS A 72 5.20 4.78 5.68
C LYS A 72 4.34 4.79 6.95
N TYR A 73 3.36 3.91 7.00
CA TYR A 73 2.47 3.79 8.16
C TYR A 73 3.26 3.46 9.43
N LEU A 74 4.12 2.45 9.37
CA LEU A 74 4.91 2.03 10.52
C LEU A 74 5.85 3.12 11.02
N LEU A 75 6.52 3.81 10.11
CA LEU A 75 7.51 4.82 10.49
C LEU A 75 6.87 6.13 10.91
N LYS A 76 5.84 6.60 10.21
CA LYS A 76 5.24 7.91 10.45
C LYS A 76 4.08 7.88 11.43
N GLU A 77 3.22 6.88 11.36
CA GLU A 77 2.07 6.77 12.25
C GLU A 77 2.37 5.99 13.52
N ARG A 78 3.05 4.85 13.38
CA ARG A 78 3.39 3.98 14.52
C ARG A 78 4.72 4.35 15.15
N LYS A 79 5.47 5.28 14.57
CA LYS A 79 6.74 5.76 15.09
C LYS A 79 7.79 4.65 15.29
N PHE A 80 7.74 3.63 14.46
CA PHE A 80 8.74 2.57 14.46
C PHE A 80 10.09 3.11 13.95
N THR A 81 11.19 2.55 14.45
CA THR A 81 12.48 2.73 13.81
C THR A 81 12.53 1.91 12.52
N ILE A 82 13.50 2.23 11.65
CA ILE A 82 13.69 1.46 10.41
C ILE A 82 13.95 0.00 10.75
N LYS A 83 14.81 -0.27 11.74
CA LYS A 83 15.10 -1.62 12.20
C LYS A 83 13.86 -2.32 12.73
N GLY A 84 13.05 -1.62 13.51
CA GLY A 84 11.80 -2.16 14.04
C GLY A 84 10.78 -2.45 12.95
N ALA A 85 10.63 -1.54 11.99
CA ALA A 85 9.74 -1.73 10.86
C ALA A 85 10.19 -2.91 10.00
N LEU A 86 11.48 -3.04 9.74
CA LEU A 86 12.05 -4.16 8.99
C LEU A 86 11.76 -5.48 9.69
N ALA A 87 11.99 -5.54 11.00
CA ALA A 87 11.71 -6.74 11.79
C ALA A 87 10.22 -7.10 11.75
N HIS A 88 9.36 -6.10 11.87
CA HIS A 88 7.90 -6.29 11.83
C HIS A 88 7.43 -6.84 10.47
N LEU A 89 7.93 -6.26 9.39
CA LEU A 89 7.58 -6.69 8.04
C LEU A 89 8.15 -8.07 7.71
N THR A 90 9.34 -8.38 8.21
CA THR A 90 9.96 -9.68 8.03
C THR A 90 9.22 -10.77 8.82
N ALA A 91 8.82 -10.48 10.05
CA ALA A 91 8.08 -11.41 10.90
C ALA A 91 6.69 -11.70 10.34
N ASN A 92 6.01 -10.67 9.80
CA ASN A 92 4.72 -10.84 9.12
C ASN A 92 4.88 -11.31 7.69
N GLY A 93 6.09 -11.44 7.28
CA GLY A 93 6.53 -12.23 6.17
C GLY A 93 6.02 -11.80 4.83
N SER A 94 5.99 -12.77 4.04
CA SER A 94 5.42 -12.78 2.73
C SER A 94 3.92 -12.49 2.71
N GLN A 95 3.33 -12.16 3.84
CA GLN A 95 1.92 -11.77 3.93
C GLN A 95 1.74 -10.32 3.53
N ILE A 96 2.03 -10.03 2.28
CA ILE A 96 1.52 -8.81 1.68
C ILE A 96 0.01 -9.01 1.60
N PRO A 97 -0.79 -8.14 2.23
CA PRO A 97 -2.23 -8.36 2.24
C PRO A 97 -2.75 -8.37 0.81
N THR A 98 -3.28 -9.52 0.40
CA THR A 98 -4.11 -9.57 -0.78
C THR A 98 -5.38 -8.76 -0.51
N THR A 99 -6.11 -8.41 -1.54
CA THR A 99 -7.37 -7.67 -1.38
C THR A 99 -8.31 -8.38 -0.40
N ILE A 100 -8.27 -9.71 -0.38
CA ILE A 100 -9.07 -10.54 0.53
C ILE A 100 -8.59 -10.35 1.98
N SER A 101 -7.29 -10.35 2.20
CA SER A 101 -6.72 -10.13 3.54
C SER A 101 -7.05 -8.76 4.09
N LEU A 102 -7.06 -7.74 3.24
CA LEU A 102 -7.47 -6.39 3.65
C LEU A 102 -8.92 -6.35 4.07
N LYS A 103 -9.80 -7.02 3.34
CA LYS A 103 -11.22 -7.13 3.70
C LYS A 103 -11.39 -7.83 5.04
N GLU A 104 -10.68 -8.92 5.26
CA GLU A 104 -10.72 -9.64 6.53
C GLU A 104 -10.26 -8.79 7.69
N ARG A 105 -9.17 -8.05 7.52
CA ARG A 105 -8.68 -7.13 8.56
C ARG A 105 -9.67 -6.01 8.85
N LEU A 106 -10.26 -5.44 7.82
CA LEU A 106 -11.28 -4.41 7.98
C LEU A 106 -12.51 -4.95 8.70
N MET A 107 -12.93 -6.17 8.39
CA MET A 107 -14.02 -6.83 9.08
C MET A 107 -13.70 -7.07 10.55
N GLN A 108 -12.50 -7.52 10.88
CA GLN A 108 -12.05 -7.72 12.26
C GLN A 108 -12.07 -6.41 13.05
N ILE A 109 -11.59 -5.32 12.44
CA ILE A 109 -11.63 -4.01 13.08
C ILE A 109 -13.06 -3.57 13.31
N ARG A 110 -13.94 -3.77 12.33
CA ARG A 110 -15.35 -3.44 12.46
C ARG A 110 -16.02 -4.21 13.57
N GLU A 111 -15.77 -5.52 13.66
CA GLU A 111 -16.30 -6.38 14.72
C GLU A 111 -15.80 -5.93 16.09
N GLY A 112 -14.52 -5.62 16.21
CA GLY A 112 -13.93 -5.11 17.44
C GLY A 112 -14.57 -3.80 17.87
N LEU A 113 -14.81 -2.89 16.96
CA LEU A 113 -15.49 -1.62 17.24
C LEU A 113 -16.94 -1.82 17.65
N LEU A 114 -17.64 -2.75 17.01
CA LEU A 114 -19.03 -3.07 17.37
C LEU A 114 -19.12 -3.71 18.75
N ASP A 115 -18.21 -4.59 19.10
CA ASP A 115 -18.14 -5.20 20.42
C ASP A 115 -17.83 -4.16 21.50
N LEU A 116 -16.91 -3.24 21.21
CA LEU A 116 -16.60 -2.13 22.10
C LEU A 116 -17.83 -1.25 22.32
N LYS A 117 -18.57 -0.95 21.27
CA LYS A 117 -19.81 -0.18 21.35
C LYS A 117 -20.85 -0.88 22.21
N LYS A 118 -21.01 -2.19 22.05
CA LYS A 118 -21.91 -3.00 22.89
C LYS A 118 -21.54 -2.92 24.37
N THR A 119 -20.24 -3.05 24.66
CA THR A 119 -19.73 -2.97 26.01
C THR A 119 -20.02 -1.61 26.63
N LEU A 120 -19.81 -0.54 25.87
CA LEU A 120 -20.11 0.82 26.34
C LEU A 120 -21.59 1.04 26.55
N ASP A 121 -22.47 0.51 25.69
CA ASP A 121 -23.90 0.62 25.82
C ASP A 121 -24.44 -0.16 27.03
N GLN A 122 -23.79 -1.27 27.38
CA GLN A 122 -24.15 -2.07 28.56
C GLN A 122 -23.71 -1.41 29.87
N GLU A 123 -22.66 -0.59 29.85
CA GLU A 123 -22.18 0.11 31.04
C GLU A 123 -22.97 1.38 31.37
N THR A 124 -23.70 1.91 30.40
CA THR A 124 -24.58 3.05 30.65
C THR A 124 -25.92 2.59 31.21
N PRO A 125 -26.25 2.95 32.44
CA PRO A 125 -27.53 2.60 33.02
C PRO A 125 -28.72 3.31 32.35
#